data_ecf1ab3005c3aa4fce53b679b4829ee7
#
_entry.id   ecf1ab3005c3aa4fce53b679b4829ee7
#
_cell.length_a   1.000
_cell.length_b   1.000
_cell.length_c   1.000
_cell.angle_alpha   90.00
_cell.angle_beta   90.00
_cell.angle_gamma   90.00
#
_symmetry.space_group_name_H-M   'P 1'
#
loop_
_entity.id
_entity.type
_entity.pdbx_description
1 polymer ?
#
loop_
_entity_poly.entity_id
_entity_poly.type
_entity_poly.pdbx_seq_one_letter_code
_entity_poly.pdbx_strand_id
1 'polypeptide(L)'
;MCSKRKKVPNRSKESLAYIKKMKPMWDEQWLRTEKGFFSEIWNTMKKRCSPEHMKKYAPNRKVHINNGIKGRNHLLELWEKQKKLLGGPYCIYTGIELTTVRHRGKGFNGYTKTNISMDRIDPSLPYQEDNIVFCSWEFNDTKGAVSPEDCKKILKVYEERHAGN
;
A
#
# COMPACT_ATOMS: atom_id res chain seq x y z
N MET A 1 -9.40 -6.45 34.91
CA MET A 1 -8.06 -6.92 35.34
C MET A 1 -7.03 -6.40 34.37
N CYS A 2 -6.18 -5.46 34.79
CA CYS A 2 -5.17 -4.84 33.94
C CYS A 2 -3.94 -5.76 33.88
N SER A 3 -3.66 -6.34 32.72
CA SER A 3 -2.49 -7.21 32.48
C SER A 3 -1.22 -6.38 32.67
N LYS A 4 -0.43 -6.66 33.70
CA LYS A 4 0.88 -6.06 33.93
C LYS A 4 1.78 -6.38 32.74
N ARG A 5 2.17 -5.35 31.94
CA ARG A 5 3.19 -5.49 30.89
C ARG A 5 4.47 -6.03 31.54
N LYS A 6 4.93 -7.20 31.11
CA LYS A 6 6.24 -7.75 31.53
C LYS A 6 7.33 -6.74 31.17
N LYS A 7 8.11 -6.30 32.16
CA LYS A 7 9.27 -5.43 31.92
C LYS A 7 10.24 -6.17 31.00
N VAL A 8 10.58 -5.55 29.86
CA VAL A 8 11.62 -6.05 28.97
C VAL A 8 12.94 -6.02 29.73
N PRO A 9 13.71 -7.11 29.78
CA PRO A 9 14.99 -7.14 30.51
C PRO A 9 15.94 -6.09 29.95
N ASN A 10 16.70 -5.44 30.87
CA ASN A 10 17.71 -4.44 30.50
C ASN A 10 18.78 -5.12 29.65
N ARG A 11 18.95 -4.68 28.40
CA ARG A 11 19.94 -5.23 27.48
C ARG A 11 21.29 -4.61 27.71
N SER A 12 22.39 -5.40 27.62
CA SER A 12 23.76 -4.87 27.73
C SER A 12 24.06 -3.85 26.61
N LYS A 13 25.05 -2.99 26.87
CA LYS A 13 25.50 -1.97 25.88
C LYS A 13 25.98 -2.64 24.59
N GLU A 14 26.68 -3.77 24.66
CA GLU A 14 27.14 -4.56 23.50
C GLU A 14 25.96 -5.12 22.71
N SER A 15 24.96 -5.64 23.40
CA SER A 15 23.73 -6.13 22.78
C SER A 15 22.97 -5.02 22.02
N LEU A 16 22.90 -3.82 22.60
CA LEU A 16 22.29 -2.65 21.96
C LEU A 16 23.09 -2.17 20.75
N ALA A 17 24.44 -2.17 20.83
CA ALA A 17 25.31 -1.81 19.71
C ALA A 17 25.16 -2.81 18.55
N TYR A 18 25.15 -4.12 18.86
CA TYR A 18 24.90 -5.17 17.86
C TYR A 18 23.55 -5.00 17.17
N ILE A 19 22.47 -4.79 17.93
CA ILE A 19 21.13 -4.57 17.38
C ILE A 19 21.13 -3.34 16.47
N LYS A 20 21.74 -2.23 16.90
CA LYS A 20 21.83 -1.00 16.10
C LYS A 20 22.56 -1.24 14.76
N LYS A 21 23.62 -2.04 14.77
CA LYS A 21 24.39 -2.42 13.57
C LYS A 21 23.57 -3.31 12.63
N MET A 22 22.89 -4.32 13.19
CA MET A 22 22.17 -5.33 12.40
C MET A 22 20.78 -4.91 11.98
N LYS A 23 20.16 -3.95 12.70
CA LYS A 23 18.80 -3.50 12.43
C LYS A 23 18.54 -3.12 10.97
N PRO A 24 19.40 -2.35 10.26
CA PRO A 24 19.14 -1.99 8.88
C PRO A 24 19.02 -3.20 7.93
N MET A 25 19.81 -4.24 8.17
CA MET A 25 19.78 -5.48 7.39
C MET A 25 18.50 -6.28 7.68
N TRP A 26 18.10 -6.38 8.95
CA TRP A 26 16.86 -7.07 9.32
C TRP A 26 15.63 -6.34 8.82
N ASP A 27 15.63 -4.99 8.91
CA ASP A 27 14.54 -4.17 8.38
C ASP A 27 14.41 -4.38 6.86
N GLU A 28 15.53 -4.47 6.14
CA GLU A 28 15.51 -4.73 4.70
C GLU A 28 14.98 -6.13 4.36
N GLN A 29 15.44 -7.17 5.07
CA GLN A 29 14.94 -8.52 4.88
C GLN A 29 13.45 -8.60 5.21
N TRP A 30 13.02 -7.95 6.29
CA TRP A 30 11.62 -7.88 6.68
C TRP A 30 10.76 -7.21 5.60
N LEU A 31 11.21 -6.08 5.06
CA LEU A 31 10.48 -5.33 4.03
C LEU A 31 10.36 -6.09 2.69
N ARG A 32 11.20 -7.09 2.47
CA ARG A 32 11.09 -8.00 1.31
C ARG A 32 10.02 -9.07 1.51
N THR A 33 9.55 -9.28 2.72
CA THR A 33 8.44 -10.19 2.97
C THR A 33 7.11 -9.50 2.69
N GLU A 34 6.11 -10.23 2.25
CA GLU A 34 4.75 -9.72 2.06
C GLU A 34 4.24 -9.02 3.33
N LYS A 35 4.43 -9.64 4.51
CA LYS A 35 4.04 -9.05 5.80
C LYS A 35 4.74 -7.73 6.09
N GLY A 36 6.02 -7.62 5.79
CA GLY A 36 6.79 -6.39 5.96
C GLY A 36 6.32 -5.30 5.02
N PHE A 37 6.12 -5.65 3.75
CA PHE A 37 5.64 -4.75 2.73
C PHE A 37 4.25 -4.18 3.08
N PHE A 38 3.32 -5.03 3.48
CA PHE A 38 1.98 -4.59 3.92
C PHE A 38 2.00 -3.78 5.23
N SER A 39 2.99 -4.00 6.11
CA SER A 39 3.19 -3.12 7.28
C SER A 39 3.52 -1.69 6.85
N GLU A 40 4.28 -1.54 5.79
CA GLU A 40 4.64 -0.24 5.27
C GLU A 40 3.47 0.44 4.54
N ILE A 41 2.71 -0.31 3.73
CA ILE A 41 1.46 0.19 3.13
C ILE A 41 0.54 0.73 4.23
N TRP A 42 0.32 -0.06 5.29
CA TRP A 42 -0.49 0.34 6.43
C TRP A 42 0.02 1.61 7.12
N ASN A 43 1.33 1.71 7.37
CA ASN A 43 1.92 2.88 7.99
C ASN A 43 1.81 4.12 7.09
N THR A 44 2.01 3.95 5.80
CA THR A 44 1.85 5.03 4.81
C THR A 44 0.41 5.53 4.75
N MET A 45 -0.57 4.62 4.76
CA MET A 45 -1.98 4.94 4.79
C MET A 45 -2.33 5.73 6.06
N LYS A 46 -1.92 5.27 7.24
CA LYS A 46 -2.12 5.99 8.50
C LYS A 46 -1.52 7.40 8.46
N LYS A 47 -0.30 7.52 7.93
CA LYS A 47 0.36 8.82 7.79
C LYS A 47 -0.43 9.76 6.87
N ARG A 48 -0.87 9.27 5.71
CA ARG A 48 -1.67 10.06 4.75
C ARG A 48 -3.02 10.52 5.33
N CYS A 49 -3.58 9.74 6.25
CA CYS A 49 -4.84 10.05 6.94
C CYS A 49 -4.64 10.83 8.25
N SER A 50 -3.40 11.16 8.64
CA SER A 50 -3.18 11.96 9.85
C SER A 50 -3.60 13.40 9.64
N PRO A 51 -4.15 14.07 10.69
CA PRO A 51 -4.57 15.47 10.60
C PRO A 51 -3.44 16.40 10.12
N GLU A 52 -2.21 16.17 10.58
CA GLU A 52 -1.04 16.98 10.23
C GLU A 52 -0.71 16.86 8.74
N HIS A 53 -0.70 15.61 8.22
CA HIS A 53 -0.42 15.38 6.81
C HIS A 53 -1.52 15.95 5.93
N MET A 54 -2.78 15.76 6.30
CA MET A 54 -3.92 16.27 5.57
C MET A 54 -3.92 17.81 5.52
N LYS A 55 -3.68 18.47 6.67
CA LYS A 55 -3.57 19.94 6.72
C LYS A 55 -2.47 20.47 5.80
N LYS A 56 -1.34 19.76 5.70
CA LYS A 56 -0.18 20.21 4.91
C LYS A 56 -0.31 19.95 3.40
N TYR A 57 -0.81 18.78 3.01
CA TYR A 57 -0.72 18.31 1.63
C TYR A 57 -2.08 18.13 0.93
N ALA A 58 -3.16 18.10 1.68
CA ALA A 58 -4.49 17.87 1.15
C ALA A 58 -5.59 18.55 2.01
N PRO A 59 -5.53 19.88 2.21
CA PRO A 59 -6.40 20.57 3.15
C PRO A 59 -7.90 20.42 2.82
N ASN A 60 -8.21 20.18 1.56
CA ASN A 60 -9.60 20.02 1.08
C ASN A 60 -10.04 18.53 0.97
N ARG A 61 -9.16 17.57 1.30
CA ARG A 61 -9.51 16.14 1.24
C ARG A 61 -9.97 15.64 2.60
N LYS A 62 -11.17 15.07 2.63
CA LYS A 62 -11.68 14.32 3.79
C LYS A 62 -11.38 12.83 3.59
N VAL A 63 -10.10 12.46 3.65
CA VAL A 63 -9.70 11.04 3.52
C VAL A 63 -9.51 10.46 4.91
N HIS A 64 -10.34 9.52 5.26
CA HIS A 64 -10.27 8.83 6.54
C HIS A 64 -10.02 7.34 6.34
N ILE A 65 -9.38 6.70 7.33
CA ILE A 65 -9.49 5.25 7.47
C ILE A 65 -10.85 5.03 8.12
N ASN A 66 -11.76 4.39 7.41
CA ASN A 66 -13.00 3.96 8.01
C ASN A 66 -12.74 2.80 8.97
N ASN A 67 -13.60 2.63 9.98
CA ASN A 67 -13.54 1.56 10.98
C ASN A 67 -13.50 0.14 10.39
N GLY A 68 -13.77 -0.03 9.08
CA GLY A 68 -13.64 -1.28 8.35
C GLY A 68 -12.21 -1.84 8.27
N ILE A 69 -11.18 -0.98 8.11
CA ILE A 69 -9.80 -1.45 7.96
C ILE A 69 -9.11 -1.58 9.32
N LYS A 70 -8.96 -2.81 9.79
CA LYS A 70 -8.49 -3.15 11.15
C LYS A 70 -6.97 -3.22 11.29
N GLY A 71 -6.21 -2.98 10.23
CA GLY A 71 -4.75 -3.00 10.26
C GLY A 71 -4.11 -3.81 9.15
N ARG A 72 -2.78 -4.01 9.27
CA ARG A 72 -2.00 -4.76 8.29
C ARG A 72 -2.57 -6.16 7.99
N ASN A 73 -2.97 -6.90 9.01
CA ASN A 73 -3.47 -8.26 8.80
C ASN A 73 -4.75 -8.26 7.98
N HIS A 74 -5.63 -7.30 8.20
CA HIS A 74 -6.82 -7.14 7.38
C HIS A 74 -6.49 -6.78 5.92
N LEU A 75 -5.48 -5.93 5.70
CA LEU A 75 -4.99 -5.67 4.33
C LEU A 75 -4.44 -6.94 3.66
N LEU A 76 -3.73 -7.79 4.41
CA LEU A 76 -3.28 -9.09 3.90
C LEU A 76 -4.45 -10.02 3.56
N GLU A 77 -5.50 -10.05 4.36
CA GLU A 77 -6.72 -10.83 4.08
C GLU A 77 -7.40 -10.34 2.79
N LEU A 78 -7.49 -9.04 2.58
CA LEU A 78 -8.03 -8.46 1.34
C LEU A 78 -7.15 -8.77 0.13
N TRP A 79 -5.83 -8.77 0.32
CA TRP A 79 -4.88 -9.19 -0.71
C TRP A 79 -5.03 -10.66 -1.08
N GLU A 80 -5.19 -11.55 -0.09
CA GLU A 80 -5.46 -12.96 -0.35
C GLU A 80 -6.79 -13.18 -1.10
N LYS A 81 -7.84 -12.40 -0.75
CA LYS A 81 -9.11 -12.42 -1.50
C LYS A 81 -8.89 -12.03 -2.96
N GLN A 82 -8.12 -10.96 -3.23
CA GLN A 82 -7.82 -10.54 -4.60
C GLN A 82 -6.99 -11.58 -5.35
N LYS A 83 -5.95 -12.16 -4.73
CA LYS A 83 -5.16 -13.25 -5.34
C LYS A 83 -6.03 -14.44 -5.72
N LYS A 84 -6.95 -14.82 -4.85
CA LYS A 84 -7.90 -15.91 -5.13
C LYS A 84 -8.84 -15.58 -6.28
N LEU A 85 -9.33 -14.35 -6.33
CA LEU A 85 -10.24 -13.88 -7.40
C LEU A 85 -9.57 -13.89 -8.78
N LEU A 86 -8.30 -13.45 -8.84
CA LEU A 86 -7.56 -13.29 -10.09
C LEU A 86 -6.70 -14.51 -10.47
N GLY A 87 -6.64 -15.54 -9.62
CA GLY A 87 -5.79 -16.71 -9.82
C GLY A 87 -4.30 -16.47 -9.55
N GLY A 88 -3.93 -15.35 -8.91
CA GLY A 88 -2.55 -15.00 -8.60
C GLY A 88 -2.35 -13.55 -8.14
N PRO A 89 -1.10 -13.15 -7.91
CA PRO A 89 -0.75 -11.82 -7.41
C PRO A 89 -0.82 -10.75 -8.51
N TYR A 90 -1.97 -10.59 -9.13
CA TYR A 90 -2.12 -9.71 -10.29
C TYR A 90 -2.76 -8.36 -9.93
N CYS A 91 -2.39 -7.34 -10.71
CA CYS A 91 -3.01 -6.03 -10.69
C CYS A 91 -4.46 -6.11 -11.13
N ILE A 92 -5.37 -5.58 -10.33
CA ILE A 92 -6.81 -5.62 -10.62
C ILE A 92 -7.18 -4.88 -11.93
N TYR A 93 -6.38 -3.89 -12.32
CA TYR A 93 -6.65 -3.06 -13.50
C TYR A 93 -5.96 -3.54 -14.77
N THR A 94 -4.70 -3.99 -14.65
CA THR A 94 -3.83 -4.26 -15.81
C THR A 94 -3.52 -5.74 -15.99
N GLY A 95 -3.81 -6.58 -15.00
CA GLY A 95 -3.47 -8.00 -15.02
C GLY A 95 -1.98 -8.33 -14.90
N ILE A 96 -1.08 -7.32 -14.78
CA ILE A 96 0.35 -7.60 -14.60
C ILE A 96 0.63 -8.19 -13.22
N GLU A 97 1.64 -9.03 -13.13
CA GLU A 97 2.07 -9.62 -11.86
C GLU A 97 2.64 -8.56 -10.91
N LEU A 98 2.13 -8.55 -9.67
CA LEU A 98 2.55 -7.62 -8.63
C LEU A 98 3.66 -8.21 -7.77
N THR A 99 4.59 -7.34 -7.34
CA THR A 99 5.76 -7.72 -6.54
C THR A 99 5.85 -6.95 -5.24
N THR A 100 6.59 -7.52 -4.28
CA THR A 100 6.96 -6.86 -3.02
C THR A 100 8.45 -6.49 -2.97
N VAL A 101 9.14 -6.55 -4.10
CA VAL A 101 10.59 -6.33 -4.18
C VAL A 101 10.91 -4.85 -4.07
N ARG A 102 11.72 -4.49 -3.06
CA ARG A 102 12.26 -3.13 -2.90
C ARG A 102 13.75 -3.11 -3.17
N HIS A 103 14.21 -2.09 -3.88
CA HIS A 103 15.63 -1.86 -4.14
C HIS A 103 16.10 -0.61 -3.39
N ARG A 104 16.96 -0.77 -2.38
CA ARG A 104 17.60 0.37 -1.71
C ARG A 104 18.40 1.22 -2.70
N GLY A 105 18.30 2.54 -2.56
CA GLY A 105 19.12 3.50 -3.31
C GLY A 105 18.71 3.75 -4.76
N LYS A 106 17.64 3.13 -5.23
CA LYS A 106 17.07 3.46 -6.55
C LYS A 106 15.78 4.27 -6.34
N GLY A 107 15.65 5.38 -7.08
CA GLY A 107 14.67 6.46 -6.91
C GLY A 107 13.29 6.05 -6.36
N PHE A 108 12.50 7.00 -5.90
CA PHE A 108 11.20 6.81 -5.26
C PHE A 108 11.20 5.75 -4.13
N ASN A 109 12.10 5.89 -3.16
CA ASN A 109 12.17 4.99 -2.00
C ASN A 109 12.38 3.49 -2.32
N GLY A 110 12.91 3.16 -3.51
CA GLY A 110 13.20 1.80 -3.92
C GLY A 110 12.01 0.99 -4.42
N TYR A 111 10.88 1.61 -4.71
CA TYR A 111 9.76 0.94 -5.37
C TYR A 111 10.08 0.64 -6.83
N THR A 112 9.60 -0.50 -7.30
CA THR A 112 9.56 -0.85 -8.72
C THR A 112 8.17 -0.58 -9.28
N LYS A 113 8.08 -0.47 -10.60
CA LYS A 113 6.81 -0.22 -11.31
C LYS A 113 5.72 -1.24 -10.98
N THR A 114 6.12 -2.50 -10.77
CA THR A 114 5.24 -3.63 -10.48
C THR A 114 4.94 -3.81 -8.98
N ASN A 115 5.52 -2.99 -8.10
CA ASN A 115 5.24 -3.13 -6.67
C ASN A 115 3.75 -2.93 -6.37
N ILE A 116 3.28 -3.70 -5.39
CA ILE A 116 1.92 -3.56 -4.89
C ILE A 116 1.70 -2.14 -4.38
N SER A 117 0.67 -1.52 -4.87
CA SER A 117 0.13 -0.26 -4.37
C SER A 117 -1.35 -0.44 -4.06
N MET A 118 -1.80 0.20 -3.01
CA MET A 118 -3.21 0.20 -2.64
C MET A 118 -3.88 1.43 -3.24
N ASP A 119 -4.90 1.19 -4.04
CA ASP A 119 -5.72 2.23 -4.64
C ASP A 119 -7.12 2.26 -4.02
N ARG A 120 -7.75 3.42 -4.05
CA ARG A 120 -9.19 3.58 -3.79
C ARG A 120 -9.93 3.58 -5.11
N ILE A 121 -10.91 2.69 -5.25
CA ILE A 121 -11.75 2.61 -6.44
C ILE A 121 -12.39 3.97 -6.69
N ASP A 122 -13.05 4.51 -5.66
CA ASP A 122 -13.55 5.87 -5.64
C ASP A 122 -12.65 6.75 -4.75
N PRO A 123 -11.90 7.71 -5.32
CA PRO A 123 -11.01 8.56 -4.56
C PRO A 123 -11.73 9.54 -3.62
N SER A 124 -13.05 9.74 -3.77
CA SER A 124 -13.86 10.58 -2.88
C SER A 124 -14.23 9.88 -1.58
N LEU A 125 -14.26 8.55 -1.58
CA LEU A 125 -14.58 7.73 -0.42
C LEU A 125 -13.34 7.43 0.43
N PRO A 126 -13.53 7.07 1.71
CA PRO A 126 -12.43 6.70 2.60
C PRO A 126 -11.79 5.36 2.23
N TYR A 127 -10.69 5.02 2.92
CA TYR A 127 -10.10 3.68 2.87
C TYR A 127 -11.02 2.72 3.66
N GLN A 128 -11.82 1.96 2.94
CA GLN A 128 -12.75 0.96 3.46
C GLN A 128 -12.66 -0.32 2.62
N GLU A 129 -13.14 -1.44 3.15
CA GLU A 129 -12.94 -2.77 2.59
C GLU A 129 -13.40 -2.89 1.13
N ASP A 130 -14.57 -2.34 0.81
CA ASP A 130 -15.22 -2.36 -0.50
C ASP A 130 -14.69 -1.28 -1.48
N ASN A 131 -13.85 -0.36 -0.99
CA ASN A 131 -13.30 0.74 -1.77
C ASN A 131 -11.79 0.63 -1.98
N ILE A 132 -11.14 -0.45 -1.57
CA ILE A 132 -9.70 -0.64 -1.81
C ILE A 132 -9.43 -1.84 -2.68
N VAL A 133 -8.45 -1.68 -3.56
CA VAL A 133 -7.92 -2.73 -4.42
C VAL A 133 -6.40 -2.63 -4.47
N PHE A 134 -5.77 -3.71 -4.90
CA PHE A 134 -4.31 -3.74 -5.09
C PHE A 134 -3.98 -3.70 -6.57
N CYS A 135 -3.13 -2.76 -6.92
CA CYS A 135 -2.68 -2.52 -8.28
C CYS A 135 -1.17 -2.28 -8.32
N SER A 136 -0.60 -2.12 -9.50
CA SER A 136 0.81 -1.74 -9.63
C SER A 136 1.03 -0.29 -9.18
N TRP A 137 2.21 -0.05 -8.62
CA TRP A 137 2.60 1.31 -8.22
C TRP A 137 2.56 2.28 -9.40
N GLU A 138 3.07 1.86 -10.58
CA GLU A 138 3.06 2.68 -11.79
C GLU A 138 1.64 3.06 -12.21
N PHE A 139 0.72 2.10 -12.22
CA PHE A 139 -0.67 2.38 -12.57
C PHE A 139 -1.33 3.32 -11.58
N ASN A 140 -1.14 3.09 -10.27
CA ASN A 140 -1.73 3.94 -9.25
C ASN A 140 -1.20 5.39 -9.29
N ASP A 141 0.09 5.55 -9.57
CA ASP A 141 0.71 6.87 -9.73
C ASP A 141 0.14 7.59 -10.96
N THR A 142 0.02 6.88 -12.10
CA THR A 142 -0.52 7.42 -13.35
C THR A 142 -2.02 7.72 -13.25
N LYS A 143 -2.81 6.81 -12.65
CA LYS A 143 -4.25 6.99 -12.45
C LYS A 143 -4.55 8.21 -11.58
N GLY A 144 -3.77 8.46 -10.54
CA GLY A 144 -3.97 9.58 -9.63
C GLY A 144 -5.37 9.59 -9.02
N ALA A 145 -6.16 10.63 -9.34
CA ALA A 145 -7.52 10.81 -8.86
C ALA A 145 -8.60 10.54 -9.93
N VAL A 146 -8.25 9.86 -11.03
CA VAL A 146 -9.22 9.52 -12.10
C VAL A 146 -10.24 8.53 -11.55
N SER A 147 -11.52 8.81 -11.77
CA SER A 147 -12.61 7.94 -11.34
C SER A 147 -12.77 6.73 -12.27
N PRO A 148 -13.39 5.62 -11.81
CA PRO A 148 -13.70 4.49 -12.68
C PRO A 148 -14.55 4.88 -13.89
N GLU A 149 -15.47 5.83 -13.72
CA GLU A 149 -16.33 6.35 -14.80
C GLU A 149 -15.50 7.10 -15.84
N ASP A 150 -14.52 7.90 -15.41
CA ASP A 150 -13.65 8.61 -16.34
C ASP A 150 -12.68 7.65 -17.05
N CYS A 151 -12.20 6.59 -16.36
CA CYS A 151 -11.46 5.51 -17.02
C CYS A 151 -12.29 4.85 -18.13
N LYS A 152 -13.56 4.55 -17.90
CA LYS A 152 -14.47 4.00 -18.92
C LYS A 152 -14.65 4.95 -20.09
N LYS A 153 -14.83 6.25 -19.82
CA LYS A 153 -14.94 7.26 -20.90
C LYS A 153 -13.66 7.33 -21.75
N ILE A 154 -12.49 7.30 -21.09
CA ILE A 154 -11.21 7.32 -21.79
C ILE A 154 -11.06 6.08 -22.66
N LEU A 155 -11.37 4.89 -22.15
CA LEU A 155 -11.33 3.64 -22.91
C LEU A 155 -12.27 3.69 -24.11
N LYS A 156 -13.51 4.12 -23.91
CA LYS A 156 -14.49 4.25 -24.99
C LYS A 156 -14.00 5.17 -26.12
N VAL A 157 -13.49 6.34 -25.76
CA VAL A 157 -12.92 7.28 -26.74
C VAL A 157 -11.72 6.68 -27.48
N TYR A 158 -10.87 5.91 -26.75
CA TYR A 158 -9.74 5.22 -27.36
C TYR A 158 -10.19 4.17 -28.36
N GLU A 159 -11.15 3.33 -28.00
CA GLU A 159 -11.73 2.29 -28.86
C GLU A 159 -12.38 2.89 -30.11
N GLU A 160 -13.20 3.94 -29.95
CA GLU A 160 -13.85 4.65 -31.08
C GLU A 160 -12.85 5.22 -32.08
N ARG A 161 -11.70 5.72 -31.60
CA ARG A 161 -10.64 6.30 -32.45
C ARG A 161 -9.77 5.25 -33.15
N HIS A 162 -9.75 4.02 -32.67
CA HIS A 162 -8.86 2.95 -33.16
C HIS A 162 -9.62 1.75 -33.71
N ALA A 163 -10.94 1.78 -33.73
CA ALA A 163 -11.81 0.72 -34.28
C ALA A 163 -11.71 0.50 -35.80
N GLY A 164 -10.86 1.24 -36.50
CA GLY A 164 -10.70 1.16 -37.94
C GLY A 164 -9.30 0.75 -38.43
N ASN A 165 -8.43 0.31 -37.53
CA ASN A 165 -7.06 -0.15 -37.88
C ASN A 165 -6.92 -1.66 -37.76
#